data_55e0d979378212562c701cd01bb27738
#
_entry.id   55e0d979378212562c701cd01bb27738
#
_cell.length_a   1.000
_cell.length_b   1.000
_cell.length_c   1.000
_cell.angle_alpha   90.00
_cell.angle_beta   90.00
_cell.angle_gamma   90.00
#
_symmetry.space_group_name_H-M   'P 1'
#
loop_
_entity.id
_entity.type
_entity.pdbx_description
1 polymer ?
#
loop_
_entity_poly.entity_id
_entity_poly.type
_entity_poly.pdbx_seq_one_letter_code
_entity_poly.pdbx_strand_id
1 'polypeptide(L)'
;MYKRQVADYTAANITYDKFDHPSFDCICRGELRGRYTLMVPGLHNVSNALAAIALADELQLPENAIHEGFATFRGTDRRFQYKGTYHGAKVIDDYAHHPTEIRATMEAAENCAHRTLWCVFQPHTYTRTKALLDDFAAALSLADHVVLADIYAARETDTLGISSKDIQERIVKLGTACEYFPSFAEIENYLNENLAEGDMLITMGAGDVVKIGEELLASEK
;
A
#
# COMPACT_ATOMS: atom_id res chain seq x y z
N MET A 1 -0.82 0.25 23.28
CA MET A 1 0.63 0.55 23.28
C MET A 1 1.36 -0.79 23.36
N TYR A 2 1.78 -1.37 22.22
CA TYR A 2 2.61 -2.56 22.24
C TYR A 2 4.00 -2.17 22.72
N LYS A 3 4.40 -2.66 23.90
CA LYS A 3 5.79 -2.56 24.34
C LYS A 3 6.62 -3.35 23.32
N ARG A 4 7.59 -2.71 22.65
CA ARG A 4 8.59 -3.41 21.85
C ARG A 4 9.27 -4.43 22.77
N GLN A 5 8.99 -5.70 22.53
CA GLN A 5 9.66 -6.79 23.21
C GLN A 5 11.08 -6.89 22.65
N VAL A 6 12.02 -7.40 23.47
CA VAL A 6 13.31 -7.82 22.96
C VAL A 6 13.04 -9.02 22.04
N ALA A 7 13.28 -8.86 20.74
CA ALA A 7 13.04 -9.90 19.76
C ALA A 7 14.35 -10.66 19.51
N ASP A 8 14.24 -11.99 19.31
CA ASP A 8 15.38 -12.83 18.97
C ASP A 8 15.95 -12.48 17.58
N TYR A 9 15.08 -12.06 16.65
CA TYR A 9 15.45 -11.63 15.30
C TYR A 9 15.21 -10.13 15.13
N THR A 10 16.26 -9.42 14.73
CA THR A 10 16.21 -7.98 14.49
C THR A 10 16.94 -7.63 13.18
N ALA A 11 16.61 -6.48 12.58
CA ALA A 11 17.30 -5.95 11.42
C ALA A 11 18.22 -4.80 11.79
N ALA A 12 19.41 -4.77 11.18
CA ALA A 12 20.36 -3.68 11.25
C ALA A 12 20.88 -3.31 9.86
N ASN A 13 21.54 -2.15 9.73
CA ASN A 13 22.21 -1.70 8.50
C ASN A 13 21.30 -1.78 7.25
N ILE A 14 20.05 -1.30 7.39
CA ILE A 14 19.08 -1.31 6.30
C ILE A 14 19.50 -0.27 5.27
N THR A 15 19.61 -0.70 4.03
CA THR A 15 19.90 0.14 2.86
C THR A 15 18.88 -0.15 1.76
N TYR A 16 18.67 0.78 0.83
CA TYR A 16 17.73 0.63 -0.27
C TYR A 16 18.43 0.81 -1.61
N ASP A 17 18.02 0.08 -2.62
CA ASP A 17 18.44 0.29 -4.00
C ASP A 17 17.59 1.37 -4.69
N LYS A 18 17.86 1.63 -5.99
CA LYS A 18 17.13 2.60 -6.79
C LYS A 18 15.65 2.26 -7.03
N PHE A 19 15.22 1.07 -6.67
CA PHE A 19 13.85 0.58 -6.77
C PHE A 19 13.17 0.44 -5.40
N ASP A 20 13.81 0.99 -4.35
CA ASP A 20 13.39 0.92 -2.94
C ASP A 20 13.39 -0.52 -2.38
N HIS A 21 14.16 -1.43 -2.96
CA HIS A 21 14.32 -2.77 -2.44
C HIS A 21 15.28 -2.74 -1.24
N PRO A 22 14.85 -3.19 -0.05
CA PRO A 22 15.69 -3.16 1.13
C PRO A 22 16.72 -4.30 1.14
N SER A 23 17.94 -3.97 1.56
CA SER A 23 18.95 -4.93 2.01
C SER A 23 19.24 -4.68 3.48
N PHE A 24 19.33 -5.73 4.29
CA PHE A 24 19.53 -5.62 5.73
C PHE A 24 20.35 -6.76 6.31
N ASP A 25 20.99 -6.49 7.42
CA ASP A 25 21.64 -7.51 8.25
C ASP A 25 20.61 -8.08 9.23
N CYS A 26 20.39 -9.39 9.19
CA CYS A 26 19.58 -10.09 10.16
C CYS A 26 20.45 -10.45 11.36
N ILE A 27 20.09 -9.99 12.54
CA ILE A 27 20.73 -10.30 13.81
C ILE A 27 19.84 -11.28 14.56
N CYS A 28 20.35 -12.48 14.85
CA CYS A 28 19.67 -13.49 15.64
C CYS A 28 20.35 -13.59 17.02
N ARG A 29 19.61 -13.31 18.09
CA ARG A 29 20.10 -13.38 19.49
C ARG A 29 21.41 -12.64 19.72
N GLY A 30 21.59 -11.52 19.02
CA GLY A 30 22.77 -10.66 19.12
C GLY A 30 23.93 -11.00 18.17
N GLU A 31 23.83 -12.07 17.40
CA GLU A 31 24.84 -12.47 16.43
C GLU A 31 24.35 -12.25 14.98
N LEU A 32 25.27 -11.90 14.08
CA LEU A 32 24.96 -11.73 12.66
C LEU A 32 24.59 -13.10 12.06
N ARG A 33 23.32 -13.23 11.66
CA ARG A 33 22.78 -14.41 10.99
C ARG A 33 23.11 -14.41 9.49
N GLY A 34 23.02 -13.25 8.87
CA GLY A 34 23.30 -13.06 7.44
C GLY A 34 22.79 -11.71 6.92
N ARG A 35 23.17 -11.37 5.68
CA ARG A 35 22.65 -10.19 4.97
C ARG A 35 21.68 -10.61 3.88
N TYR A 36 20.50 -10.03 3.86
CA TYR A 36 19.41 -10.38 2.94
C TYR A 36 18.98 -9.18 2.12
N THR A 37 18.56 -9.44 0.87
CA THR A 37 17.98 -8.45 -0.03
C THR A 37 16.59 -8.91 -0.43
N LEU A 38 15.62 -8.01 -0.33
CA LEU A 38 14.25 -8.27 -0.77
C LEU A 38 14.03 -7.65 -2.14
N MET A 39 13.10 -8.23 -2.91
CA MET A 39 12.65 -7.70 -4.18
C MET A 39 11.26 -7.07 -4.07
N VAL A 40 10.89 -6.68 -2.86
CA VAL A 40 9.65 -5.96 -2.52
C VAL A 40 9.98 -4.75 -1.68
N PRO A 41 9.39 -3.56 -1.97
CA PRO A 41 9.72 -2.33 -1.28
C PRO A 41 9.11 -2.26 0.14
N GLY A 42 9.62 -1.32 0.94
CA GLY A 42 9.03 -0.91 2.21
C GLY A 42 9.61 -1.60 3.44
N LEU A 43 9.81 -0.80 4.49
CA LEU A 43 10.39 -1.24 5.78
C LEU A 43 9.55 -2.35 6.46
N HIS A 44 8.24 -2.35 6.27
CA HIS A 44 7.37 -3.40 6.81
C HIS A 44 7.72 -4.79 6.25
N ASN A 45 8.22 -4.86 4.99
CA ASN A 45 8.66 -6.13 4.41
C ASN A 45 9.96 -6.63 5.02
N VAL A 46 10.81 -5.77 5.56
CA VAL A 46 11.95 -6.22 6.39
C VAL A 46 11.46 -6.95 7.64
N SER A 47 10.43 -6.43 8.31
CA SER A 47 9.81 -7.12 9.47
C SER A 47 9.17 -8.45 9.08
N ASN A 48 8.50 -8.51 7.93
CA ASN A 48 7.94 -9.76 7.39
C ASN A 48 9.05 -10.78 7.07
N ALA A 49 10.16 -10.32 6.50
CA ALA A 49 11.31 -11.17 6.19
C ALA A 49 11.98 -11.74 7.45
N LEU A 50 12.09 -10.96 8.54
CA LEU A 50 12.60 -11.46 9.81
C LEU A 50 11.74 -12.63 10.34
N ALA A 51 10.42 -12.53 10.23
CA ALA A 51 9.52 -13.62 10.61
C ALA A 51 9.69 -14.85 9.71
N ALA A 52 9.87 -14.64 8.39
CA ALA A 52 10.13 -15.72 7.45
C ALA A 52 11.48 -16.41 7.72
N ILE A 53 12.55 -15.65 8.02
CA ILE A 53 13.88 -16.19 8.39
C ILE A 53 13.76 -17.00 9.68
N ALA A 54 13.09 -16.48 10.71
CA ALA A 54 12.89 -17.19 11.97
C ALA A 54 12.16 -18.52 11.76
N LEU A 55 11.11 -18.55 10.94
CA LEU A 55 10.40 -19.78 10.58
C LEU A 55 11.29 -20.73 9.78
N ALA A 56 12.07 -20.25 8.84
CA ALA A 56 13.00 -21.03 8.05
C ALA A 56 14.07 -21.71 8.92
N ASP A 57 14.58 -20.99 9.92
CA ASP A 57 15.55 -21.54 10.89
C ASP A 57 14.92 -22.64 11.76
N GLU A 58 13.68 -22.45 12.23
CA GLU A 58 12.95 -23.50 12.97
C GLU A 58 12.67 -24.75 12.11
N LEU A 59 12.43 -24.55 10.82
CA LEU A 59 12.25 -25.63 9.85
C LEU A 59 13.58 -26.21 9.33
N GLN A 60 14.71 -25.69 9.76
CA GLN A 60 16.05 -26.08 9.34
C GLN A 60 16.26 -25.99 7.80
N LEU A 61 15.68 -24.98 7.17
CA LEU A 61 15.87 -24.75 5.74
C LEU A 61 17.31 -24.30 5.45
N PRO A 62 17.92 -24.75 4.35
CA PRO A 62 19.27 -24.34 4.00
C PRO A 62 19.32 -22.86 3.61
N GLU A 63 20.39 -22.20 3.97
CA GLU A 63 20.61 -20.74 3.76
C GLU A 63 20.38 -20.30 2.31
N ASN A 64 20.88 -21.08 1.36
CA ASN A 64 20.70 -20.79 -0.06
C ASN A 64 19.24 -20.78 -0.49
N ALA A 65 18.37 -21.61 0.09
CA ALA A 65 16.94 -21.61 -0.20
C ALA A 65 16.25 -20.34 0.33
N ILE A 66 16.70 -19.82 1.48
CA ILE A 66 16.18 -18.55 2.03
C ILE A 66 16.57 -17.39 1.10
N HIS A 67 17.83 -17.32 0.67
CA HIS A 67 18.30 -16.30 -0.28
C HIS A 67 17.56 -16.39 -1.64
N GLU A 68 17.40 -17.58 -2.19
CA GLU A 68 16.69 -17.79 -3.45
C GLU A 68 15.22 -17.40 -3.33
N GLY A 69 14.57 -17.75 -2.21
CA GLY A 69 13.20 -17.35 -1.92
C GLY A 69 13.04 -15.83 -1.94
N PHE A 70 13.88 -15.08 -1.27
CA PHE A 70 13.82 -13.62 -1.28
C PHE A 70 14.20 -13.02 -2.64
N ALA A 71 15.17 -13.60 -3.35
CA ALA A 71 15.59 -13.12 -4.67
C ALA A 71 14.52 -13.34 -5.75
N THR A 72 13.63 -14.31 -5.59
CA THR A 72 12.57 -14.64 -6.56
C THR A 72 11.20 -14.10 -6.18
N PHE A 73 10.95 -13.82 -4.90
CA PHE A 73 9.67 -13.29 -4.43
C PHE A 73 9.43 -11.86 -4.93
N ARG A 74 8.32 -11.63 -5.62
CA ARG A 74 7.93 -10.33 -6.18
C ARG A 74 6.75 -9.69 -5.46
N GLY A 75 6.41 -10.18 -4.29
CA GLY A 75 5.24 -9.75 -3.53
C GLY A 75 4.05 -10.69 -3.72
N THR A 76 3.00 -10.38 -2.99
CA THR A 76 1.69 -11.01 -3.16
C THR A 76 0.81 -10.08 -4.00
N ASP A 77 -0.17 -10.64 -4.69
CA ASP A 77 -1.16 -9.85 -5.40
C ASP A 77 -1.79 -8.80 -4.46
N ARG A 78 -2.01 -7.62 -5.00
CA ARG A 78 -2.61 -6.52 -4.28
C ARG A 78 -1.83 -6.05 -3.03
N ARG A 79 -0.49 -6.15 -3.03
CA ARG A 79 0.41 -5.61 -2.00
C ARG A 79 1.49 -4.76 -2.65
N PHE A 80 1.25 -3.46 -2.80
CA PHE A 80 2.05 -2.53 -3.58
C PHE A 80 2.41 -3.12 -4.96
N GLN A 81 1.42 -3.75 -5.59
CA GLN A 81 1.60 -4.51 -6.83
C GLN A 81 1.66 -3.57 -8.03
N TYR A 82 2.78 -3.53 -8.73
CA TYR A 82 2.84 -2.85 -10.02
C TYR A 82 1.98 -3.59 -11.06
N LYS A 83 1.02 -2.89 -11.66
CA LYS A 83 0.06 -3.44 -12.63
C LYS A 83 0.42 -3.06 -14.07
N GLY A 84 1.10 -1.94 -14.27
CA GLY A 84 1.45 -1.42 -15.60
C GLY A 84 1.64 0.10 -15.60
N THR A 85 1.71 0.66 -16.81
CA THR A 85 1.83 2.10 -17.03
C THR A 85 0.65 2.58 -17.87
N TYR A 86 0.03 3.68 -17.48
CA TYR A 86 -1.07 4.33 -18.18
C TYR A 86 -0.76 5.81 -18.40
N HIS A 87 -0.76 6.29 -19.65
CA HIS A 87 -0.34 7.65 -20.03
C HIS A 87 1.03 8.07 -19.42
N GLY A 88 1.95 7.11 -19.24
CA GLY A 88 3.25 7.31 -18.59
C GLY A 88 3.20 7.38 -17.06
N ALA A 89 2.02 7.26 -16.42
CA ALA A 89 1.85 7.10 -14.99
C ALA A 89 1.98 5.63 -14.57
N LYS A 90 2.69 5.37 -13.47
CA LYS A 90 2.77 4.01 -12.89
C LYS A 90 1.45 3.66 -12.20
N VAL A 91 0.87 2.50 -12.50
CA VAL A 91 -0.35 1.99 -11.85
C VAL A 91 0.03 0.90 -10.86
N ILE A 92 -0.31 1.13 -9.60
CA ILE A 92 -0.07 0.24 -8.46
C ILE A 92 -1.43 -0.18 -7.88
N ASP A 93 -1.57 -1.41 -7.40
CA ASP A 93 -2.72 -1.84 -6.59
C ASP A 93 -2.29 -2.30 -5.21
N ASP A 94 -3.05 -1.88 -4.18
CA ASP A 94 -2.82 -2.28 -2.80
C ASP A 94 -4.12 -2.63 -2.08
N TYR A 95 -4.12 -3.72 -1.33
CA TYR A 95 -5.27 -4.20 -0.58
C TYR A 95 -5.50 -3.44 0.74
N ALA A 96 -4.65 -2.47 1.08
CA ALA A 96 -4.72 -1.69 2.30
C ALA A 96 -6.13 -1.09 2.48
N HIS A 97 -6.72 -1.33 3.66
CA HIS A 97 -8.07 -0.93 4.01
C HIS A 97 -8.21 -0.56 5.49
N HIS A 98 -7.10 -0.41 6.19
CA HIS A 98 -7.00 0.11 7.56
C HIS A 98 -6.01 1.29 7.55
N PRO A 99 -6.24 2.37 8.33
CA PRO A 99 -5.38 3.55 8.32
C PRO A 99 -3.88 3.27 8.50
N THR A 100 -3.53 2.29 9.33
CA THR A 100 -2.14 1.88 9.54
C THR A 100 -1.51 1.27 8.28
N GLU A 101 -2.29 0.46 7.53
CA GLU A 101 -1.83 -0.15 6.27
C GLU A 101 -1.70 0.93 5.19
N ILE A 102 -2.72 1.81 5.07
CA ILE A 102 -2.71 2.94 4.12
C ILE A 102 -1.47 3.80 4.33
N ARG A 103 -1.18 4.16 5.59
CA ARG A 103 0.03 4.94 5.91
C ARG A 103 1.30 4.24 5.46
N ALA A 104 1.44 2.94 5.73
CA ALA A 104 2.62 2.18 5.32
C ALA A 104 2.79 2.14 3.80
N THR A 105 1.68 2.01 3.05
CA THR A 105 1.68 2.04 1.58
C THR A 105 2.05 3.43 1.05
N MET A 106 1.50 4.51 1.64
CA MET A 106 1.84 5.89 1.24
C MET A 106 3.30 6.21 1.54
N GLU A 107 3.82 5.82 2.71
CA GLU A 107 5.24 5.99 3.07
C GLU A 107 6.16 5.21 2.13
N ALA A 108 5.76 4.03 1.66
CA ALA A 108 6.51 3.29 0.65
C ALA A 108 6.47 4.00 -0.72
N ALA A 109 5.31 4.56 -1.10
CA ALA A 109 5.16 5.30 -2.35
C ALA A 109 6.01 6.58 -2.39
N GLU A 110 6.12 7.29 -1.28
CA GLU A 110 6.93 8.51 -1.14
C GLU A 110 8.41 8.27 -1.46
N ASN A 111 8.92 7.06 -1.16
CA ASN A 111 10.30 6.69 -1.48
C ASN A 111 10.51 6.30 -2.95
N CYS A 112 9.43 6.12 -3.72
CA CYS A 112 9.49 5.80 -5.15
C CYS A 112 9.47 7.08 -6.00
N ALA A 113 10.28 7.17 -7.03
CA ALA A 113 10.28 8.33 -7.93
C ALA A 113 8.91 8.48 -8.62
N HIS A 114 8.24 9.62 -8.39
CA HIS A 114 7.00 10.05 -9.03
C HIS A 114 6.93 11.57 -9.09
N ARG A 115 6.04 12.10 -9.94
CA ARG A 115 5.75 13.54 -10.05
C ARG A 115 4.62 13.92 -9.09
N THR A 116 3.51 13.20 -9.15
CA THR A 116 2.30 13.38 -8.34
C THR A 116 1.83 12.02 -7.87
N LEU A 117 1.52 11.90 -6.58
CA LEU A 117 0.97 10.69 -5.99
C LEU A 117 -0.55 10.76 -5.94
N TRP A 118 -1.21 9.93 -6.73
CA TRP A 118 -2.66 9.76 -6.76
C TRP A 118 -3.08 8.53 -5.97
N CYS A 119 -4.08 8.67 -5.10
CA CYS A 119 -4.68 7.56 -4.39
C CYS A 119 -6.18 7.45 -4.69
N VAL A 120 -6.60 6.40 -5.38
CA VAL A 120 -8.00 6.04 -5.51
C VAL A 120 -8.34 5.08 -4.38
N PHE A 121 -9.16 5.50 -3.44
CA PHE A 121 -9.49 4.72 -2.26
C PHE A 121 -10.96 4.32 -2.21
N GLN A 122 -11.23 3.03 -1.96
CA GLN A 122 -12.55 2.51 -1.66
C GLN A 122 -12.62 2.11 -0.19
N PRO A 123 -13.35 2.87 0.67
CA PRO A 123 -13.54 2.48 2.06
C PRO A 123 -14.26 1.12 2.15
N HIS A 124 -13.89 0.30 3.11
CA HIS A 124 -14.46 -1.03 3.31
C HIS A 124 -15.23 -1.09 4.61
N THR A 125 -16.54 -1.28 4.51
CA THR A 125 -17.61 -1.30 5.51
C THR A 125 -17.94 0.05 6.16
N TYR A 126 -19.23 0.27 6.43
CA TYR A 126 -19.75 1.50 7.06
C TYR A 126 -19.25 1.64 8.50
N THR A 127 -19.24 0.52 9.26
CA THR A 127 -18.82 0.53 10.67
C THR A 127 -17.38 0.94 10.84
N ARG A 128 -16.47 0.39 10.04
CA ARG A 128 -15.03 0.76 10.06
C ARG A 128 -14.83 2.19 9.60
N THR A 129 -15.48 2.59 8.52
CA THR A 129 -15.38 3.95 7.99
C THR A 129 -15.75 4.97 9.05
N LYS A 130 -16.86 4.77 9.77
CA LYS A 130 -17.30 5.67 10.84
C LYS A 130 -16.35 5.67 12.03
N ALA A 131 -15.89 4.50 12.45
CA ALA A 131 -15.03 4.36 13.63
C ALA A 131 -13.63 4.98 13.44
N LEU A 132 -13.10 5.00 12.22
CA LEU A 132 -11.72 5.41 11.91
C LEU A 132 -11.67 6.62 10.95
N LEU A 133 -12.72 7.43 10.92
CA LEU A 133 -12.93 8.47 9.93
C LEU A 133 -11.79 9.49 9.87
N ASP A 134 -11.34 10.00 11.03
CA ASP A 134 -10.25 10.96 11.10
C ASP A 134 -8.88 10.31 10.81
N ASP A 135 -8.70 9.04 11.22
CA ASP A 135 -7.49 8.27 10.93
C ASP A 135 -7.35 7.97 9.43
N PHE A 136 -8.47 7.67 8.74
CA PHE A 136 -8.49 7.52 7.28
C PHE A 136 -8.08 8.83 6.60
N ALA A 137 -8.69 9.95 6.99
CA ALA A 137 -8.35 11.22 6.41
C ALA A 137 -6.87 11.57 6.58
N ALA A 138 -6.34 11.38 7.79
CA ALA A 138 -4.93 11.64 8.08
C ALA A 138 -3.96 10.72 7.31
N ALA A 139 -4.34 9.45 7.09
CA ALA A 139 -3.50 8.51 6.34
C ALA A 139 -3.53 8.78 4.82
N LEU A 140 -4.73 9.06 4.27
CA LEU A 140 -4.92 9.37 2.85
C LEU A 140 -4.33 10.72 2.45
N SER A 141 -4.30 11.70 3.37
CA SER A 141 -3.71 13.01 3.13
C SER A 141 -2.17 13.00 2.95
N LEU A 142 -1.55 11.84 2.98
CA LEU A 142 -0.15 11.67 2.57
C LEU A 142 0.00 11.61 1.03
N ALA A 143 -1.07 11.40 0.29
CA ALA A 143 -1.08 11.54 -1.16
C ALA A 143 -1.24 13.01 -1.57
N ASP A 144 -0.82 13.38 -2.80
CA ASP A 144 -1.05 14.71 -3.37
C ASP A 144 -2.51 14.89 -3.78
N HIS A 145 -3.10 13.82 -4.37
CA HIS A 145 -4.49 13.79 -4.79
C HIS A 145 -5.19 12.50 -4.33
N VAL A 146 -6.36 12.65 -3.72
CA VAL A 146 -7.20 11.53 -3.30
C VAL A 146 -8.48 11.50 -4.12
N VAL A 147 -8.85 10.32 -4.61
CA VAL A 147 -10.13 10.07 -5.26
C VAL A 147 -10.87 9.00 -4.48
N LEU A 148 -12.07 9.29 -4.00
CA LEU A 148 -12.86 8.38 -3.19
C LEU A 148 -13.98 7.75 -4.02
N ALA A 149 -14.08 6.42 -3.97
CA ALA A 149 -15.25 5.67 -4.42
C ALA A 149 -16.28 5.54 -3.30
N ASP A 150 -17.47 5.04 -3.64
CA ASP A 150 -18.46 4.65 -2.63
C ASP A 150 -17.94 3.57 -1.70
N ILE A 151 -18.48 3.57 -0.46
CA ILE A 151 -18.12 2.56 0.54
C ILE A 151 -18.52 1.17 0.03
N TYR A 152 -17.57 0.25 0.01
CA TYR A 152 -17.84 -1.15 -0.23
C TYR A 152 -18.52 -1.77 1.01
N ALA A 153 -19.82 -2.00 0.91
CA ALA A 153 -20.65 -2.43 2.04
C ALA A 153 -20.28 -3.82 2.57
N ALA A 154 -19.72 -4.71 1.73
CA ALA A 154 -19.50 -6.12 2.02
C ALA A 154 -20.80 -6.81 2.50
N ARG A 155 -20.94 -7.09 3.79
CA ARG A 155 -22.11 -7.72 4.40
C ARG A 155 -22.94 -6.74 5.24
N GLU A 156 -22.55 -5.47 5.27
CA GLU A 156 -23.23 -4.45 6.07
C GLU A 156 -24.35 -3.78 5.25
N THR A 157 -25.37 -3.30 5.95
CA THR A 157 -26.35 -2.34 5.45
C THR A 157 -26.08 -1.01 6.12
N ASP A 158 -26.12 0.09 5.37
CA ASP A 158 -25.93 1.41 5.96
C ASP A 158 -27.09 1.74 6.92
N THR A 159 -26.77 1.71 8.22
CA THR A 159 -27.63 2.17 9.30
C THR A 159 -27.04 3.36 10.05
N LEU A 160 -25.88 3.82 9.61
CA LEU A 160 -25.04 4.79 10.33
C LEU A 160 -25.07 6.17 9.69
N GLY A 161 -25.60 6.30 8.48
CA GLY A 161 -25.67 7.53 7.70
C GLY A 161 -24.26 8.08 7.41
N ILE A 162 -23.29 7.20 7.10
CA ILE A 162 -21.91 7.55 6.75
C ILE A 162 -21.67 7.33 5.28
N SER A 163 -20.91 8.20 4.64
CA SER A 163 -20.53 8.10 3.24
C SER A 163 -19.05 8.47 3.03
N SER A 164 -18.51 8.18 1.86
CA SER A 164 -17.17 8.61 1.49
C SER A 164 -16.98 10.13 1.49
N LYS A 165 -18.08 10.90 1.34
CA LYS A 165 -18.05 12.37 1.47
C LYS A 165 -17.63 12.86 2.85
N ASP A 166 -17.92 12.08 3.89
CA ASP A 166 -17.47 12.42 5.25
C ASP A 166 -15.94 12.32 5.39
N ILE A 167 -15.30 11.39 4.66
CA ILE A 167 -13.84 11.31 4.55
C ILE A 167 -13.33 12.48 3.72
N GLN A 168 -13.95 12.75 2.56
CA GLN A 168 -13.58 13.86 1.67
C GLN A 168 -13.52 15.19 2.42
N GLU A 169 -14.58 15.53 3.18
CA GLU A 169 -14.62 16.77 3.95
C GLU A 169 -13.43 16.92 4.92
N ARG A 170 -12.98 15.81 5.51
CA ARG A 170 -11.84 15.82 6.43
C ARG A 170 -10.51 15.96 5.70
N ILE A 171 -10.34 15.27 4.59
CA ILE A 171 -9.14 15.38 3.75
C ILE A 171 -8.97 16.80 3.25
N VAL A 172 -10.04 17.41 2.73
CA VAL A 172 -10.03 18.80 2.24
C VAL A 172 -9.70 19.78 3.39
N LYS A 173 -10.22 19.56 4.60
CA LYS A 173 -9.86 20.35 5.79
C LYS A 173 -8.39 20.24 6.17
N LEU A 174 -7.73 19.11 5.86
CA LEU A 174 -6.29 18.92 6.06
C LEU A 174 -5.45 19.56 4.95
N GLY A 175 -6.08 20.09 3.87
CA GLY A 175 -5.41 20.79 2.79
C GLY A 175 -5.04 19.93 1.58
N THR A 176 -5.43 18.65 1.56
CA THR A 176 -5.18 17.74 0.44
C THR A 176 -6.33 17.78 -0.57
N ALA A 177 -6.00 17.78 -1.86
CA ALA A 177 -7.00 17.70 -2.94
C ALA A 177 -7.75 16.35 -2.86
N CYS A 178 -9.07 16.39 -2.86
CA CYS A 178 -9.88 15.18 -2.72
C CYS A 178 -11.19 15.29 -3.48
N GLU A 179 -11.39 14.35 -4.42
CA GLU A 179 -12.62 14.20 -5.19
C GLU A 179 -13.37 12.94 -4.76
N TYR A 180 -14.68 12.96 -4.95
CA TYR A 180 -15.55 11.81 -4.71
C TYR A 180 -16.42 11.57 -5.95
N PHE A 181 -16.50 10.32 -6.36
CA PHE A 181 -17.40 9.88 -7.44
C PHE A 181 -18.13 8.60 -7.03
N PRO A 182 -19.45 8.50 -7.34
CA PRO A 182 -20.27 7.36 -6.96
C PRO A 182 -20.04 6.11 -7.83
N SER A 183 -19.40 6.25 -8.99
CA SER A 183 -19.15 5.11 -9.89
C SER A 183 -17.69 5.03 -10.33
N PHE A 184 -17.24 3.82 -10.63
CA PHE A 184 -15.87 3.60 -11.16
C PHE A 184 -15.68 4.27 -12.53
N ALA A 185 -16.70 4.26 -13.39
CA ALA A 185 -16.63 4.92 -14.69
C ALA A 185 -16.37 6.43 -14.58
N GLU A 186 -16.97 7.11 -13.59
CA GLU A 186 -16.70 8.54 -13.34
C GLU A 186 -15.27 8.74 -12.83
N ILE A 187 -14.76 7.84 -11.98
CA ILE A 187 -13.36 7.86 -11.50
C ILE A 187 -12.39 7.65 -12.67
N GLU A 188 -12.65 6.66 -13.53
CA GLU A 188 -11.83 6.35 -14.70
C GLU A 188 -11.78 7.54 -15.68
N ASN A 189 -12.93 8.17 -15.97
CA ASN A 189 -12.99 9.37 -16.80
C ASN A 189 -12.18 10.52 -16.19
N TYR A 190 -12.33 10.77 -14.88
CA TYR A 190 -11.59 11.81 -14.19
C TYR A 190 -10.08 11.54 -14.21
N LEU A 191 -9.65 10.30 -13.99
CA LEU A 191 -8.24 9.92 -14.06
C LEU A 191 -7.68 10.03 -15.47
N ASN A 192 -8.45 9.64 -16.49
CA ASN A 192 -8.05 9.77 -17.89
C ASN A 192 -7.77 11.23 -18.31
N GLU A 193 -8.49 12.18 -17.73
CA GLU A 193 -8.32 13.61 -18.03
C GLU A 193 -7.17 14.26 -17.23
N ASN A 194 -6.76 13.68 -16.11
CA ASN A 194 -5.88 14.33 -15.15
C ASN A 194 -4.52 13.64 -14.93
N LEU A 195 -4.42 12.32 -15.17
CA LEU A 195 -3.15 11.61 -15.06
C LEU A 195 -2.18 12.02 -16.18
N ALA A 196 -0.92 12.13 -15.83
CA ALA A 196 0.13 12.47 -16.78
C ALA A 196 1.42 11.68 -16.54
N GLU A 197 2.32 11.76 -17.50
CA GLU A 197 3.63 11.10 -17.44
C GLU A 197 4.39 11.45 -16.15
N GLY A 198 4.94 10.43 -15.52
CA GLY A 198 5.68 10.53 -14.27
C GLY A 198 4.82 10.46 -13.01
N ASP A 199 3.50 10.44 -13.11
CA ASP A 199 2.62 10.24 -11.96
C ASP A 199 2.68 8.79 -11.44
N MET A 200 2.23 8.62 -10.21
CA MET A 200 1.96 7.32 -9.61
C MET A 200 0.49 7.27 -9.17
N LEU A 201 -0.26 6.31 -9.71
CA LEU A 201 -1.62 6.01 -9.32
C LEU A 201 -1.64 4.76 -8.45
N ILE A 202 -2.21 4.86 -7.25
CA ILE A 202 -2.46 3.71 -6.39
C ILE A 202 -3.96 3.49 -6.27
N THR A 203 -4.46 2.34 -6.75
CA THR A 203 -5.80 1.85 -6.41
C THR A 203 -5.72 1.11 -5.08
N MET A 204 -6.53 1.51 -4.10
CA MET A 204 -6.38 1.04 -2.72
C MET A 204 -7.71 0.66 -2.08
N GLY A 205 -7.75 -0.53 -1.50
CA GLY A 205 -8.92 -1.04 -0.78
C GLY A 205 -9.12 -2.54 -0.88
N ALA A 206 -9.92 -3.12 0.01
CA ALA A 206 -10.23 -4.55 0.04
C ALA A 206 -11.40 -4.96 -0.88
N GLY A 207 -12.02 -3.99 -1.53
CA GLY A 207 -13.13 -4.19 -2.48
C GLY A 207 -12.67 -4.28 -3.94
N ASP A 208 -13.55 -3.81 -4.81
CA ASP A 208 -13.42 -3.93 -6.27
C ASP A 208 -12.58 -2.82 -6.92
N VAL A 209 -12.04 -1.89 -6.14
CA VAL A 209 -11.30 -0.71 -6.62
C VAL A 209 -10.13 -1.03 -7.55
N VAL A 210 -9.56 -2.22 -7.45
CA VAL A 210 -8.51 -2.73 -8.36
C VAL A 210 -8.94 -2.69 -9.82
N LYS A 211 -10.25 -2.86 -10.10
CA LYS A 211 -10.83 -2.84 -11.45
C LYS A 211 -10.57 -1.51 -12.16
N ILE A 212 -10.56 -0.38 -11.44
CA ILE A 212 -10.29 0.94 -12.01
C ILE A 212 -8.92 0.96 -12.70
N GLY A 213 -7.86 0.51 -12.00
CA GLY A 213 -6.53 0.42 -12.61
C GLY A 213 -6.44 -0.58 -13.75
N GLU A 214 -7.16 -1.70 -13.66
CA GLU A 214 -7.20 -2.72 -14.69
C GLU A 214 -7.92 -2.24 -15.97
N GLU A 215 -9.03 -1.54 -15.84
CA GLU A 215 -9.79 -0.96 -16.98
C GLU A 215 -9.00 0.17 -17.66
N LEU A 216 -8.36 1.06 -16.90
CA LEU A 216 -7.47 2.08 -17.46
C LEU A 216 -6.36 1.44 -18.30
N LEU A 217 -5.67 0.42 -17.78
CA LEU A 217 -4.63 -0.30 -18.50
C LEU A 217 -5.15 -1.07 -19.71
N ALA A 218 -6.39 -1.54 -19.67
CA ALA A 218 -7.01 -2.24 -20.80
C ALA A 218 -7.40 -1.28 -21.93
N SER A 219 -7.75 -0.02 -21.60
CA SER A 219 -8.16 1.01 -22.58
C SER A 219 -6.98 1.57 -23.38
N GLU A 220 -5.74 1.39 -22.95
CA GLU A 220 -4.52 1.87 -23.62
C GLU A 220 -4.01 0.91 -24.71
N LYS A 221 -4.62 -0.28 -24.85
CA LYS A 221 -4.27 -1.30 -25.86
C LYS A 221 -5.05 -1.11 -27.14
#